data_a1717d6e5492232fb55d2558b1423d00
#
_entry.id   a1717d6e5492232fb55d2558b1423d00
#
_cell.length_a   1.000
_cell.length_b   1.000
_cell.length_c   1.000
_cell.angle_alpha   90.00
_cell.angle_beta   90.00
_cell.angle_gamma   90.00
#
_symmetry.space_group_name_H-M   'P 1'
#
loop_
_entity.id
_entity.type
_entity.pdbx_description
1 polymer ?
#
loop_
_entity_poly.entity_id
_entity_poly.type
_entity_poly.pdbx_seq_one_letter_code
_entity_poly.pdbx_strand_id
1 'polypeptide(L)'
;MNLLTYIVVQTINWLFRKRSPALLIFRTGAYFFPITLMGGVAFNVQYVTASQLISLDVAGSDVPDLLVSIGFYFSILLMAIGLAWEIVRSVIEQRQLAKQIVFAIEQRGLVNTSDSPLSEHVQKKYKGRNISNTVIDIRDSLANGTVSQPKLALKKFLNLEHSIEERRNSVAAEDFHIVYGGLVPVPFAFLSGYLLDDESHIEVLDWDRQLSSWKELDPISDDNEKFEKTIKHADSKESIVLAVSFSYPVDEKAIELCFPKMPQIHLKLREKRFDNHWSSKKQSRLAYDLIEEVKNLMEEGYNDIHLVLASQNSVAFKFGQAYDRRNLPHITIYQYEKDNKIPYPWGISITNLPHAEPSIRLTEFNDDLKQAV
;
A
#
# COMPACT_ATOMS: atom_id res chain seq x y z
N MET A 1 -16.11 17.56 -25.03
CA MET A 1 -16.50 16.28 -25.67
C MET A 1 -18.04 16.24 -25.64
N ASN A 2 -18.70 16.17 -26.80
CA ASN A 2 -20.17 16.17 -26.85
C ASN A 2 -20.73 14.93 -26.19
N LEU A 3 -21.88 15.07 -25.50
CA LEU A 3 -22.56 13.97 -24.80
C LEU A 3 -22.73 12.73 -25.69
N LEU A 4 -23.00 12.92 -26.96
CA LEU A 4 -23.14 11.88 -27.97
C LEU A 4 -21.83 11.10 -28.20
N THR A 5 -20.70 11.81 -28.29
CA THR A 5 -19.37 11.21 -28.43
C THR A 5 -18.99 10.42 -27.16
N TYR A 6 -19.34 10.93 -25.98
CA TYR A 6 -19.12 10.24 -24.72
C TYR A 6 -19.94 8.93 -24.64
N ILE A 7 -21.22 8.98 -24.98
CA ILE A 7 -22.10 7.79 -25.01
C ILE A 7 -21.58 6.75 -26.02
N VAL A 8 -21.19 7.18 -27.22
CA VAL A 8 -20.65 6.28 -28.26
C VAL A 8 -19.37 5.61 -27.80
N VAL A 9 -18.41 6.37 -27.24
CA VAL A 9 -17.13 5.79 -26.71
C VAL A 9 -17.40 4.83 -25.54
N GLN A 10 -18.30 5.17 -24.63
CA GLN A 10 -18.67 4.28 -23.52
C GLN A 10 -19.37 3.00 -24.03
N THR A 11 -20.25 3.12 -25.02
CA THR A 11 -20.92 1.97 -25.64
C THR A 11 -19.92 1.08 -26.37
N ILE A 12 -18.97 1.67 -27.12
CA ILE A 12 -17.91 0.92 -27.78
C ILE A 12 -17.01 0.20 -26.75
N ASN A 13 -16.56 0.92 -25.73
CA ASN A 13 -15.74 0.32 -24.65
C ASN A 13 -16.49 -0.80 -23.90
N TRP A 14 -17.79 -0.63 -23.70
CA TRP A 14 -18.65 -1.66 -23.11
C TRP A 14 -18.80 -2.87 -24.03
N LEU A 15 -19.04 -2.67 -25.32
CA LEU A 15 -19.14 -3.72 -26.35
C LEU A 15 -17.85 -4.55 -26.50
N PHE A 16 -16.67 -3.92 -26.32
CA PHE A 16 -15.36 -4.56 -26.47
C PHE A 16 -14.73 -5.01 -25.14
N ARG A 17 -15.44 -4.86 -24.01
CA ARG A 17 -14.99 -5.34 -22.71
C ARG A 17 -14.83 -6.87 -22.74
N LYS A 18 -13.62 -7.36 -22.51
CA LYS A 18 -13.29 -8.80 -22.59
C LYS A 18 -14.08 -9.61 -21.55
N ARG A 19 -14.82 -10.63 -22.02
CA ARG A 19 -15.25 -11.82 -21.29
C ARG A 19 -16.44 -11.73 -20.34
N SER A 20 -17.49 -10.96 -20.66
CA SER A 20 -18.79 -11.17 -19.99
C SER A 20 -19.58 -12.25 -20.73
N PRO A 21 -20.08 -13.32 -20.07
CA PRO A 21 -20.99 -14.29 -20.68
C PRO A 21 -22.27 -13.63 -21.23
N ALA A 22 -22.78 -12.63 -20.52
CA ALA A 22 -23.94 -11.84 -20.95
C ALA A 22 -23.66 -11.06 -22.26
N LEU A 23 -22.48 -10.47 -22.39
CA LEU A 23 -22.06 -9.78 -23.59
C LEU A 23 -21.90 -10.76 -24.78
N LEU A 24 -21.49 -12.00 -24.51
CA LEU A 24 -21.36 -13.02 -25.53
C LEU A 24 -22.75 -13.41 -26.09
N ILE A 25 -23.76 -13.56 -25.24
CA ILE A 25 -25.15 -13.81 -25.64
C ILE A 25 -25.67 -12.62 -26.46
N PHE A 26 -25.45 -11.40 -26.00
CA PHE A 26 -25.83 -10.18 -26.73
C PHE A 26 -25.18 -10.13 -28.12
N ARG A 27 -23.89 -10.39 -28.22
CA ARG A 27 -23.14 -10.40 -29.48
C ARG A 27 -23.67 -11.47 -30.44
N THR A 28 -23.96 -12.67 -29.92
CA THR A 28 -24.54 -13.73 -30.75
C THR A 28 -25.85 -13.26 -31.36
N GLY A 29 -26.75 -12.67 -30.58
CA GLY A 29 -27.99 -12.09 -31.10
C GLY A 29 -27.71 -10.97 -32.12
N ALA A 30 -26.73 -10.08 -31.84
CA ALA A 30 -26.37 -8.98 -32.73
C ALA A 30 -25.76 -9.44 -34.07
N TYR A 31 -25.07 -10.59 -34.10
CA TYR A 31 -24.58 -11.18 -35.35
C TYR A 31 -25.70 -11.82 -36.15
N PHE A 32 -26.66 -12.50 -35.52
CA PHE A 32 -27.79 -13.13 -36.21
C PHE A 32 -28.80 -12.10 -36.71
N PHE A 33 -28.95 -10.96 -36.03
CA PHE A 33 -29.94 -9.92 -36.35
C PHE A 33 -29.89 -9.43 -37.81
N PRO A 34 -28.71 -8.98 -38.37
CA PRO A 34 -28.65 -8.51 -39.75
C PRO A 34 -28.87 -9.66 -40.74
N ILE A 35 -28.44 -10.88 -40.43
CA ILE A 35 -28.64 -12.06 -41.31
C ILE A 35 -30.11 -12.38 -41.47
N THR A 36 -30.87 -12.32 -40.36
CA THR A 36 -32.32 -12.59 -40.37
C THR A 36 -33.11 -11.40 -40.96
N LEU A 37 -32.67 -10.17 -40.77
CA LEU A 37 -33.30 -8.98 -41.34
C LEU A 37 -33.17 -8.96 -42.89
N MET A 38 -32.08 -9.48 -43.43
CA MET A 38 -31.83 -9.57 -44.89
C MET A 38 -32.56 -10.72 -45.59
N GLY A 39 -33.45 -11.41 -44.87
CA GLY A 39 -34.31 -12.47 -45.50
C GLY A 39 -33.52 -13.70 -45.97
N GLY A 40 -32.45 -14.07 -45.23
CA GLY A 40 -31.71 -15.28 -45.57
C GLY A 40 -30.81 -15.15 -46.81
N VAL A 41 -30.17 -14.03 -47.01
CA VAL A 41 -29.18 -13.82 -48.09
C VAL A 41 -28.03 -14.80 -47.91
N ALA A 42 -27.87 -15.72 -48.84
CA ALA A 42 -26.71 -16.64 -48.84
C ALA A 42 -25.50 -15.91 -49.44
N PHE A 43 -24.46 -15.70 -48.65
CA PHE A 43 -23.16 -15.24 -49.11
C PHE A 43 -22.36 -16.46 -49.63
N ASN A 44 -22.15 -16.57 -50.93
CA ASN A 44 -21.25 -17.57 -51.50
C ASN A 44 -19.88 -16.87 -51.74
N VAL A 45 -18.96 -17.04 -50.76
CA VAL A 45 -17.57 -16.55 -50.92
C VAL A 45 -16.73 -17.66 -51.52
N GLN A 46 -16.54 -17.68 -52.82
CA GLN A 46 -15.52 -18.53 -53.47
C GLN A 46 -14.16 -17.89 -53.38
N TYR A 47 -13.29 -18.50 -52.59
CA TYR A 47 -11.86 -18.12 -52.54
C TYR A 47 -11.13 -18.88 -53.65
N VAL A 48 -10.75 -18.17 -54.72
CA VAL A 48 -9.85 -18.71 -55.78
C VAL A 48 -8.51 -18.04 -55.60
N THR A 49 -7.50 -18.80 -55.24
CA THR A 49 -6.11 -18.37 -55.17
C THR A 49 -5.53 -18.27 -56.56
N ALA A 50 -4.79 -17.21 -56.83
CA ALA A 50 -4.09 -16.82 -58.04
C ALA A 50 -4.98 -16.22 -59.14
N SER A 51 -4.89 -14.87 -59.22
CA SER A 51 -5.45 -14.01 -60.24
C SER A 51 -6.97 -13.86 -60.30
N GLN A 52 -7.48 -12.98 -59.45
CA GLN A 52 -8.66 -12.14 -59.66
C GLN A 52 -10.01 -12.83 -59.84
N LEU A 53 -10.82 -12.68 -58.88
CA LEU A 53 -12.23 -12.24 -58.89
C LEU A 53 -12.87 -12.64 -57.59
N ILE A 54 -13.06 -11.67 -56.70
CA ILE A 54 -14.03 -11.81 -55.59
C ILE A 54 -15.39 -11.57 -56.23
N SER A 55 -16.11 -12.59 -56.64
CA SER A 55 -17.50 -12.46 -56.99
C SER A 55 -18.35 -12.67 -55.75
N LEU A 56 -18.92 -11.58 -55.26
CA LEU A 56 -19.95 -11.60 -54.23
C LEU A 56 -21.29 -11.90 -54.94
N ASP A 57 -21.63 -13.18 -55.07
CA ASP A 57 -22.98 -13.55 -55.55
C ASP A 57 -23.97 -13.49 -54.37
N VAL A 58 -24.86 -12.52 -54.44
CA VAL A 58 -26.01 -12.39 -53.51
C VAL A 58 -27.16 -13.15 -54.15
N ALA A 59 -27.32 -14.42 -53.79
CA ALA A 59 -28.45 -15.23 -54.20
C ALA A 59 -29.57 -15.16 -53.16
N GLY A 60 -30.80 -14.87 -53.55
CA GLY A 60 -31.95 -14.99 -52.67
C GLY A 60 -32.08 -16.45 -52.24
N SER A 61 -32.17 -16.73 -50.93
CA SER A 61 -32.36 -18.08 -50.43
C SER A 61 -33.85 -18.43 -50.43
N ASP A 62 -34.20 -19.66 -50.82
CA ASP A 62 -35.55 -20.26 -50.68
C ASP A 62 -35.83 -20.63 -49.20
N VAL A 63 -35.36 -19.82 -48.23
CA VAL A 63 -35.65 -20.05 -46.81
C VAL A 63 -37.08 -19.65 -46.52
N PRO A 64 -37.89 -20.54 -45.97
CA PRO A 64 -39.26 -20.20 -45.62
C PRO A 64 -39.38 -18.96 -44.74
N ASP A 65 -40.27 -18.02 -45.06
CA ASP A 65 -40.50 -16.77 -44.29
C ASP A 65 -40.74 -17.02 -42.80
N LEU A 66 -41.30 -18.19 -42.48
CA LEU A 66 -41.47 -18.59 -41.07
C LEU A 66 -40.14 -18.75 -40.34
N LEU A 67 -39.11 -19.37 -40.95
CA LEU A 67 -37.80 -19.58 -40.35
C LEU A 67 -37.03 -18.27 -40.21
N VAL A 68 -37.15 -17.39 -41.19
CA VAL A 68 -36.56 -16.02 -41.12
C VAL A 68 -37.18 -15.23 -39.97
N SER A 69 -38.51 -15.28 -39.82
CA SER A 69 -39.22 -14.59 -38.75
C SER A 69 -38.84 -15.16 -37.36
N ILE A 70 -38.76 -16.49 -37.21
CA ILE A 70 -38.31 -17.11 -35.96
C ILE A 70 -36.88 -16.71 -35.64
N GLY A 71 -35.96 -16.72 -36.59
CA GLY A 71 -34.57 -16.28 -36.40
C GLY A 71 -34.47 -14.82 -36.00
N PHE A 72 -35.28 -13.94 -36.58
CA PHE A 72 -35.35 -12.52 -36.23
C PHE A 72 -35.78 -12.32 -34.78
N TYR A 73 -36.91 -12.88 -34.37
CA TYR A 73 -37.38 -12.79 -32.98
C TYR A 73 -36.42 -13.44 -31.99
N PHE A 74 -35.79 -14.56 -32.37
CA PHE A 74 -34.79 -15.22 -31.55
C PHE A 74 -33.54 -14.35 -31.36
N SER A 75 -33.06 -13.64 -32.40
CA SER A 75 -31.93 -12.70 -32.29
C SER A 75 -32.23 -11.54 -31.37
N ILE A 76 -33.43 -10.95 -31.45
CA ILE A 76 -33.88 -9.88 -30.54
C ILE A 76 -33.96 -10.39 -29.10
N LEU A 77 -34.50 -11.61 -28.89
CA LEU A 77 -34.59 -12.24 -27.57
C LEU A 77 -33.21 -12.43 -26.95
N LEU A 78 -32.24 -12.96 -27.71
CA LEU A 78 -30.84 -13.11 -27.24
C LEU A 78 -30.22 -11.76 -26.86
N MET A 79 -30.43 -10.72 -27.67
CA MET A 79 -29.95 -9.39 -27.35
C MET A 79 -30.59 -8.85 -26.08
N ALA A 80 -31.91 -9.01 -25.90
CA ALA A 80 -32.63 -8.57 -24.71
C ALA A 80 -32.15 -9.30 -23.45
N ILE A 81 -32.00 -10.63 -23.52
CA ILE A 81 -31.48 -11.45 -22.40
C ILE A 81 -30.03 -11.05 -22.05
N GLY A 82 -29.16 -10.90 -23.05
CA GLY A 82 -27.77 -10.51 -22.84
C GLY A 82 -27.66 -9.14 -22.18
N LEU A 83 -28.45 -8.18 -22.65
CA LEU A 83 -28.50 -6.83 -22.09
C LEU A 83 -29.04 -6.82 -20.65
N ALA A 84 -30.16 -7.49 -20.42
CA ALA A 84 -30.77 -7.57 -19.08
C ALA A 84 -29.81 -8.22 -18.08
N TRP A 85 -29.16 -9.32 -18.46
CA TRP A 85 -28.16 -9.99 -17.60
C TRP A 85 -26.97 -9.07 -17.28
N GLU A 86 -26.44 -8.33 -18.28
CA GLU A 86 -25.32 -7.40 -18.03
C GLU A 86 -25.71 -6.25 -17.10
N ILE A 87 -26.94 -5.72 -17.23
CA ILE A 87 -27.46 -4.69 -16.30
C ILE A 87 -27.53 -5.27 -14.88
N VAL A 88 -28.16 -6.42 -14.69
CA VAL A 88 -28.25 -7.07 -13.37
C VAL A 88 -26.89 -7.34 -12.77
N ARG A 89 -25.97 -7.88 -13.56
CA ARG A 89 -24.59 -8.11 -13.14
C ARG A 89 -23.89 -6.81 -12.73
N SER A 90 -24.00 -5.76 -13.54
CA SER A 90 -23.39 -4.45 -13.25
C SER A 90 -23.94 -3.86 -11.94
N VAL A 91 -25.25 -3.96 -11.69
CA VAL A 91 -25.88 -3.51 -10.45
C VAL A 91 -25.37 -4.30 -9.23
N ILE A 92 -25.26 -5.64 -9.36
CA ILE A 92 -24.73 -6.48 -8.29
C ILE A 92 -23.26 -6.12 -7.99
N GLU A 93 -22.42 -6.00 -9.03
CA GLU A 93 -21.01 -5.62 -8.90
C GLU A 93 -20.85 -4.24 -8.22
N GLN A 94 -21.64 -3.24 -8.64
CA GLN A 94 -21.62 -1.93 -8.01
C GLN A 94 -22.07 -1.98 -6.54
N ARG A 95 -23.09 -2.79 -6.21
CA ARG A 95 -23.52 -2.96 -4.82
C ARG A 95 -22.48 -3.66 -3.96
N GLN A 96 -21.74 -4.62 -4.52
CA GLN A 96 -20.64 -5.28 -3.81
C GLN A 96 -19.47 -4.30 -3.57
N LEU A 97 -19.09 -3.52 -4.59
CA LEU A 97 -18.05 -2.50 -4.44
C LEU A 97 -18.44 -1.42 -3.42
N ALA A 98 -19.71 -1.01 -3.40
CA ALA A 98 -20.20 0.01 -2.46
C ALA A 98 -20.20 -0.47 -0.98
N LYS A 99 -20.19 -1.78 -0.73
CA LYS A 99 -20.05 -2.33 0.63
C LYS A 99 -18.61 -2.26 1.13
N GLN A 100 -17.63 -2.29 0.22
CA GLN A 100 -16.22 -2.26 0.60
C GLN A 100 -15.81 -0.87 1.10
N ILE A 101 -15.17 -0.84 2.26
CA ILE A 101 -14.60 0.37 2.84
C ILE A 101 -13.10 0.39 2.57
N VAL A 102 -12.61 1.47 1.97
CA VAL A 102 -11.19 1.77 1.86
C VAL A 102 -10.87 2.89 2.82
N PHE A 103 -10.10 2.58 3.85
CA PHE A 103 -9.69 3.53 4.87
C PHE A 103 -8.28 4.07 4.58
N ALA A 104 -8.20 5.32 4.15
CA ALA A 104 -6.95 6.00 3.86
C ALA A 104 -6.39 6.65 5.13
N ILE A 105 -5.18 6.28 5.53
CA ILE A 105 -4.45 6.84 6.67
C ILE A 105 -3.28 7.65 6.13
N GLU A 106 -3.40 8.97 6.20
CA GLU A 106 -2.35 9.89 5.80
C GLU A 106 -1.68 10.50 7.02
N GLN A 107 -0.34 10.46 7.06
CA GLN A 107 0.43 11.05 8.14
C GLN A 107 1.33 12.17 7.61
N ARG A 108 1.20 13.36 8.18
CA ARG A 108 1.89 14.57 7.78
C ARG A 108 2.81 15.08 8.89
N GLY A 109 4.08 15.29 8.53
CA GLY A 109 5.08 15.83 9.46
C GLY A 109 6.23 16.50 8.70
N LEU A 110 7.00 15.74 7.93
CA LEU A 110 8.23 16.20 7.28
C LEU A 110 7.99 17.01 5.99
N VAL A 111 6.88 16.74 5.28
CA VAL A 111 6.54 17.41 4.01
C VAL A 111 5.06 17.80 4.04
N ASN A 112 4.74 18.91 3.38
CA ASN A 112 3.34 19.29 3.15
C ASN A 112 2.79 18.53 1.94
N THR A 113 1.83 17.64 2.18
CA THR A 113 1.14 16.86 1.15
C THR A 113 -0.26 17.39 0.83
N SER A 114 -0.59 18.60 1.27
CA SER A 114 -1.93 19.18 1.08
C SER A 114 -2.33 19.33 -0.39
N ASP A 115 -1.36 19.53 -1.28
CA ASP A 115 -1.59 19.69 -2.71
C ASP A 115 -1.74 18.35 -3.45
N SER A 116 -1.37 17.25 -2.81
CA SER A 116 -1.52 15.89 -3.34
C SER A 116 -1.90 14.94 -2.19
N PRO A 117 -3.11 15.05 -1.63
CA PRO A 117 -3.50 14.25 -0.49
C PRO A 117 -3.64 12.77 -0.87
N LEU A 118 -3.35 11.88 0.09
CA LEU A 118 -3.48 10.43 -0.11
C LEU A 118 -4.90 10.04 -0.54
N SER A 119 -5.90 10.72 0.03
CA SER A 119 -7.31 10.47 -0.30
C SER A 119 -7.63 10.66 -1.79
N GLU A 120 -6.97 11.58 -2.47
CA GLU A 120 -7.15 11.79 -3.93
C GLU A 120 -6.58 10.61 -4.73
N HIS A 121 -5.39 10.11 -4.34
CA HIS A 121 -4.81 8.92 -4.94
C HIS A 121 -5.74 7.70 -4.77
N VAL A 122 -6.23 7.50 -3.55
CA VAL A 122 -7.15 6.41 -3.21
C VAL A 122 -8.46 6.51 -3.99
N GLN A 123 -9.06 7.70 -4.12
CA GLN A 123 -10.27 7.91 -4.92
C GLN A 123 -10.08 7.56 -6.39
N LYS A 124 -8.92 7.88 -6.96
CA LYS A 124 -8.61 7.53 -8.36
C LYS A 124 -8.47 6.03 -8.56
N LYS A 125 -7.88 5.33 -7.60
CA LYS A 125 -7.63 3.88 -7.67
C LYS A 125 -8.86 3.04 -7.34
N TYR A 126 -9.57 3.38 -6.29
CA TYR A 126 -10.66 2.58 -5.71
C TYR A 126 -12.07 3.11 -6.08
N LYS A 127 -12.28 3.37 -7.37
CA LYS A 127 -13.56 3.87 -7.89
C LYS A 127 -14.73 2.92 -7.54
N GLY A 128 -15.83 3.49 -7.08
CA GLY A 128 -17.06 2.76 -6.73
C GLY A 128 -17.08 2.15 -5.33
N ARG A 129 -15.99 2.27 -4.56
CA ARG A 129 -15.93 1.85 -3.15
C ARG A 129 -16.24 3.01 -2.22
N ASN A 130 -16.61 2.69 -0.98
CA ASN A 130 -16.79 3.69 0.07
C ASN A 130 -15.41 4.08 0.62
N ILE A 131 -15.01 5.34 0.45
CA ILE A 131 -13.71 5.83 0.88
C ILE A 131 -13.89 6.68 2.13
N SER A 132 -13.19 6.29 3.18
CA SER A 132 -13.04 7.05 4.41
C SER A 132 -11.56 7.39 4.60
N ASN A 133 -11.27 8.55 5.17
CA ASN A 133 -9.89 8.96 5.40
C ASN A 133 -9.69 9.54 6.80
N THR A 134 -8.49 9.37 7.33
CA THR A 134 -7.99 10.09 8.50
C THR A 134 -6.65 10.72 8.16
N VAL A 135 -6.41 11.91 8.72
CA VAL A 135 -5.14 12.62 8.57
C VAL A 135 -4.55 12.87 9.96
N ILE A 136 -3.38 12.31 10.23
CA ILE A 136 -2.61 12.58 11.45
C ILE A 136 -1.57 13.65 11.10
N ASP A 137 -1.86 14.88 11.45
CA ASP A 137 -0.96 16.01 11.18
C ASP A 137 -0.22 16.41 12.45
N ILE A 138 1.11 16.27 12.41
CA ILE A 138 2.01 16.66 13.53
C ILE A 138 2.89 17.84 13.20
N ARG A 139 2.63 18.56 12.11
CA ARG A 139 3.44 19.70 11.70
C ARG A 139 3.46 20.83 12.74
N ASP A 140 2.39 20.96 13.53
CA ASP A 140 2.32 21.86 14.69
C ASP A 140 3.27 21.47 15.84
N SER A 141 3.69 20.22 15.89
CA SER A 141 4.65 19.72 16.87
C SER A 141 6.11 19.78 16.38
N LEU A 142 6.34 20.25 15.14
CA LEU A 142 7.66 20.42 14.57
C LEU A 142 8.08 21.88 14.60
N ALA A 143 9.36 22.12 14.94
CA ALA A 143 10.01 23.43 14.84
C ALA A 143 11.38 23.25 14.18
N ASN A 144 11.65 23.99 13.11
CA ASN A 144 12.93 23.93 12.37
C ASN A 144 13.34 22.50 11.93
N GLY A 145 12.36 21.66 11.55
CA GLY A 145 12.63 20.28 11.12
C GLY A 145 12.84 19.26 12.25
N THR A 146 12.78 19.69 13.51
CA THR A 146 12.86 18.82 14.69
C THR A 146 11.51 18.72 15.40
N VAL A 147 11.28 17.64 16.15
CA VAL A 147 10.04 17.46 16.91
C VAL A 147 10.16 18.11 18.27
N SER A 148 9.62 19.32 18.40
CA SER A 148 9.69 20.11 19.64
C SER A 148 8.78 19.56 20.75
N GLN A 149 7.69 18.87 20.39
CA GLN A 149 6.69 18.35 21.33
C GLN A 149 6.35 16.88 21.06
N PRO A 150 7.29 15.92 21.27
CA PRO A 150 7.09 14.52 20.90
C PRO A 150 5.93 13.84 21.66
N LYS A 151 5.67 14.24 22.94
CA LYS A 151 4.54 13.73 23.71
C LYS A 151 3.18 14.16 23.15
N LEU A 152 3.08 15.39 22.62
CA LEU A 152 1.85 15.87 21.98
C LEU A 152 1.63 15.17 20.64
N ALA A 153 2.69 15.02 19.85
CA ALA A 153 2.64 14.25 18.61
C ALA A 153 2.19 12.80 18.88
N LEU A 154 2.79 12.11 19.86
CA LEU A 154 2.45 10.72 20.21
C LEU A 154 0.95 10.55 20.50
N LYS A 155 0.34 11.45 21.24
CA LYS A 155 -1.11 11.37 21.55
C LYS A 155 -1.99 11.32 20.30
N LYS A 156 -1.59 12.00 19.20
CA LYS A 156 -2.33 11.98 17.93
C LYS A 156 -2.28 10.59 17.28
N PHE A 157 -1.18 9.86 17.46
CA PHE A 157 -1.02 8.50 16.90
C PHE A 157 -1.77 7.44 17.72
N LEU A 158 -1.81 7.54 19.04
CA LEU A 158 -2.52 6.58 19.89
C LEU A 158 -4.03 6.52 19.61
N ASN A 159 -4.62 7.58 19.09
CA ASN A 159 -6.01 7.60 18.65
C ASN A 159 -6.27 6.81 17.35
N LEU A 160 -5.22 6.38 16.65
CA LEU A 160 -5.35 5.69 15.36
C LEU A 160 -6.05 4.34 15.50
N GLU A 161 -5.67 3.55 16.51
CA GLU A 161 -6.24 2.23 16.78
C GLU A 161 -7.76 2.32 16.98
N HIS A 162 -8.22 3.24 17.83
CA HIS A 162 -9.65 3.47 18.05
C HIS A 162 -10.40 3.88 16.77
N SER A 163 -9.79 4.75 15.95
CA SER A 163 -10.38 5.18 14.68
C SER A 163 -10.54 4.05 13.68
N ILE A 164 -9.65 3.06 13.71
CA ILE A 164 -9.70 1.87 12.87
C ILE A 164 -10.75 0.90 13.38
N GLU A 165 -10.77 0.61 14.68
CA GLU A 165 -11.75 -0.29 15.29
C GLU A 165 -13.19 0.16 15.03
N GLU A 166 -13.47 1.46 15.18
CA GLU A 166 -14.80 2.03 14.90
C GLU A 166 -15.25 1.74 13.46
N ARG A 167 -14.33 1.83 12.48
CA ARG A 167 -14.64 1.60 11.07
C ARG A 167 -14.69 0.12 10.72
N ARG A 168 -13.79 -0.68 11.25
CA ARG A 168 -13.74 -2.12 11.03
C ARG A 168 -15.00 -2.81 11.53
N ASN A 169 -15.51 -2.41 12.70
CA ASN A 169 -16.71 -3.00 13.30
C ASN A 169 -18.00 -2.73 12.49
N SER A 170 -17.95 -1.85 11.49
CA SER A 170 -19.10 -1.54 10.65
C SER A 170 -19.24 -2.43 9.41
N VAL A 171 -18.24 -3.25 9.07
CA VAL A 171 -18.21 -4.10 7.85
C VAL A 171 -17.55 -5.45 8.14
N ALA A 172 -17.72 -6.40 7.19
CA ALA A 172 -16.98 -7.67 7.24
C ALA A 172 -15.47 -7.42 7.03
N ALA A 173 -14.63 -8.22 7.68
CA ALA A 173 -13.17 -8.05 7.62
C ALA A 173 -12.61 -8.10 6.17
N GLU A 174 -13.21 -8.90 5.30
CA GLU A 174 -12.88 -9.01 3.88
C GLU A 174 -13.24 -7.76 3.05
N ASP A 175 -14.18 -6.96 3.54
CA ASP A 175 -14.64 -5.72 2.89
C ASP A 175 -13.92 -4.47 3.45
N PHE A 176 -13.01 -4.62 4.41
CA PHE A 176 -12.22 -3.55 5.00
C PHE A 176 -10.79 -3.56 4.46
N HIS A 177 -10.36 -2.47 3.84
CA HIS A 177 -9.05 -2.32 3.23
C HIS A 177 -8.39 -1.02 3.70
N ILE A 178 -7.16 -1.12 4.21
CA ILE A 178 -6.40 0.05 4.67
C ILE A 178 -5.40 0.46 3.59
N VAL A 179 -5.31 1.75 3.32
CA VAL A 179 -4.26 2.37 2.52
C VAL A 179 -3.49 3.34 3.40
N TYR A 180 -2.22 3.06 3.62
CA TYR A 180 -1.33 3.85 4.46
C TYR A 180 -0.34 4.66 3.63
N GLY A 181 -0.17 5.94 3.97
CA GLY A 181 0.88 6.80 3.46
C GLY A 181 1.37 7.76 4.54
N GLY A 182 2.66 7.72 4.86
CA GLY A 182 3.25 8.51 5.93
C GLY A 182 4.47 9.31 5.49
N LEU A 183 4.58 10.56 5.97
CA LEU A 183 5.76 11.41 5.87
C LEU A 183 6.03 12.04 7.23
N VAL A 184 6.41 11.19 8.18
CA VAL A 184 6.63 11.55 9.59
C VAL A 184 8.00 11.09 10.05
N PRO A 185 8.51 11.56 11.19
CA PRO A 185 9.72 11.01 11.82
C PRO A 185 9.64 9.50 12.02
N VAL A 186 10.77 8.81 11.84
CA VAL A 186 10.88 7.35 11.84
C VAL A 186 10.20 6.66 13.02
N PRO A 187 10.30 7.14 14.28
CA PRO A 187 9.62 6.50 15.40
C PRO A 187 8.09 6.46 15.25
N PHE A 188 7.49 7.50 14.66
CA PHE A 188 6.05 7.54 14.43
C PHE A 188 5.61 6.62 13.28
N ALA A 189 6.42 6.52 12.21
CA ALA A 189 6.15 5.58 11.13
C ALA A 189 6.21 4.13 11.62
N PHE A 190 7.22 3.78 12.43
CA PHE A 190 7.32 2.47 13.09
C PHE A 190 6.13 2.21 14.03
N LEU A 191 5.79 3.18 14.89
CA LEU A 191 4.64 3.07 15.79
C LEU A 191 3.35 2.80 15.00
N SER A 192 3.16 3.44 13.87
CA SER A 192 1.95 3.23 13.05
C SER A 192 1.88 1.81 12.49
N GLY A 193 3.00 1.26 12.08
CA GLY A 193 3.08 -0.15 11.68
C GLY A 193 2.74 -1.08 12.84
N TYR A 194 3.29 -0.78 14.01
CA TYR A 194 3.05 -1.54 15.23
C TYR A 194 1.57 -1.52 15.69
N LEU A 195 0.89 -0.36 15.61
CA LEU A 195 -0.54 -0.24 15.94
C LEU A 195 -1.45 -0.95 14.92
N LEU A 196 -0.91 -1.34 13.77
CA LEU A 196 -1.60 -1.98 12.66
C LEU A 196 -1.11 -3.42 12.41
N ASP A 197 -0.44 -4.05 13.37
CA ASP A 197 0.16 -5.40 13.21
C ASP A 197 -0.89 -6.49 12.96
N ASP A 198 -2.07 -6.37 13.54
CA ASP A 198 -3.18 -7.32 13.42
C ASP A 198 -4.01 -7.13 12.12
N GLU A 199 -3.73 -6.10 11.32
CA GLU A 199 -4.48 -5.81 10.10
C GLU A 199 -3.90 -6.52 8.87
N SER A 200 -4.69 -7.37 8.22
CA SER A 200 -4.23 -8.26 7.15
C SER A 200 -4.14 -7.60 5.77
N HIS A 201 -4.94 -6.55 5.51
CA HIS A 201 -5.07 -5.95 4.17
C HIS A 201 -4.64 -4.49 4.18
N ILE A 202 -3.32 -4.26 4.35
CA ILE A 202 -2.74 -2.91 4.30
C ILE A 202 -1.94 -2.74 3.01
N GLU A 203 -2.33 -1.77 2.21
CA GLU A 203 -1.53 -1.26 1.12
C GLU A 203 -0.70 -0.08 1.61
N VAL A 204 0.62 -0.18 1.49
CA VAL A 204 1.56 0.87 1.90
C VAL A 204 2.05 1.62 0.67
N LEU A 205 1.88 2.95 0.71
CA LEU A 205 2.44 3.87 -0.28
C LEU A 205 3.61 4.64 0.34
N ASP A 206 4.54 5.06 -0.51
CA ASP A 206 5.57 6.02 -0.11
C ASP A 206 5.53 7.24 -1.03
N TRP A 207 6.21 8.31 -0.61
CA TRP A 207 6.23 9.57 -1.34
C TRP A 207 7.36 9.59 -2.36
N ASP A 208 6.99 9.68 -3.63
CA ASP A 208 7.96 9.92 -4.69
C ASP A 208 8.31 11.42 -4.73
N ARG A 209 9.53 11.74 -4.29
CA ARG A 209 10.01 13.12 -4.22
C ARG A 209 10.20 13.77 -5.59
N GLN A 210 10.47 12.97 -6.63
CA GLN A 210 10.66 13.47 -7.99
C GLN A 210 9.31 13.86 -8.61
N LEU A 211 8.29 13.03 -8.40
CA LEU A 211 6.95 13.24 -8.91
C LEU A 211 6.07 14.07 -7.96
N SER A 212 6.53 14.34 -6.74
CA SER A 212 5.75 15.01 -5.68
C SER A 212 4.36 14.39 -5.52
N SER A 213 4.31 13.06 -5.46
CA SER A 213 3.05 12.29 -5.39
C SER A 213 3.23 10.97 -4.66
N TRP A 214 2.11 10.41 -4.18
CA TRP A 214 2.06 9.07 -3.61
C TRP A 214 2.29 8.03 -4.70
N LYS A 215 3.11 7.03 -4.38
CA LYS A 215 3.45 5.93 -5.27
C LYS A 215 3.33 4.60 -4.53
N GLU A 216 2.77 3.63 -5.21
CA GLU A 216 2.65 2.25 -4.75
C GLU A 216 4.02 1.56 -4.75
N LEU A 217 4.20 0.66 -3.78
CA LEU A 217 5.37 -0.20 -3.77
C LEU A 217 5.20 -1.33 -4.80
N ASP A 218 6.28 -1.75 -5.42
CA ASP A 218 6.28 -2.92 -6.31
C ASP A 218 6.13 -4.21 -5.47
N PRO A 219 5.05 -4.99 -5.68
CA PRO A 219 4.82 -6.20 -4.88
C PRO A 219 5.68 -7.40 -5.31
N ILE A 220 6.32 -7.36 -6.47
CA ILE A 220 6.95 -8.53 -7.11
C ILE A 220 8.46 -8.48 -7.07
N SER A 221 9.08 -7.31 -7.32
CA SER A 221 10.54 -7.19 -7.40
C SER A 221 11.20 -7.41 -6.03
N ASP A 222 12.33 -8.10 -6.02
CA ASP A 222 13.24 -8.19 -4.88
C ASP A 222 14.64 -8.47 -5.44
N ASP A 223 15.61 -7.68 -5.04
CA ASP A 223 17.01 -7.84 -5.43
C ASP A 223 17.74 -8.90 -4.61
N ASN A 224 17.07 -9.52 -3.62
CA ASN A 224 17.60 -10.48 -2.66
C ASN A 224 18.80 -9.97 -1.84
N GLU A 225 19.01 -8.67 -1.78
CA GLU A 225 20.02 -8.05 -0.94
C GLU A 225 19.76 -8.36 0.54
N LYS A 226 20.79 -8.74 1.28
CA LYS A 226 20.73 -9.07 2.71
C LYS A 226 21.45 -8.03 3.54
N PHE A 227 21.11 -7.97 4.82
CA PHE A 227 21.88 -7.19 5.78
C PHE A 227 23.27 -7.79 5.98
N GLU A 228 24.28 -6.95 5.91
CA GLU A 228 25.61 -7.22 6.46
C GLU A 228 25.58 -6.85 7.95
N LYS A 229 25.99 -7.79 8.82
CA LYS A 229 26.00 -7.63 10.27
C LYS A 229 27.40 -7.30 10.77
N THR A 230 27.53 -6.25 11.57
CA THR A 230 28.72 -5.91 12.35
C THR A 230 28.37 -5.84 13.82
N ILE A 231 29.25 -6.37 14.68
CA ILE A 231 29.05 -6.44 16.12
C ILE A 231 30.16 -5.66 16.82
N LYS A 232 29.79 -4.81 17.77
CA LYS A 232 30.70 -4.14 18.68
C LYS A 232 30.33 -4.53 20.10
N HIS A 233 31.19 -5.34 20.72
CA HIS A 233 30.96 -5.82 22.07
C HIS A 233 31.22 -4.76 23.13
N ALA A 234 30.48 -4.84 24.22
CA ALA A 234 30.67 -4.09 25.45
C ALA A 234 30.21 -4.95 26.63
N ASP A 235 30.49 -4.52 27.84
CA ASP A 235 30.30 -5.33 29.05
C ASP A 235 28.83 -5.39 29.55
N SER A 236 27.93 -4.59 28.98
CA SER A 236 26.50 -4.62 29.35
C SER A 236 25.78 -5.80 28.70
N LYS A 237 24.89 -6.49 29.46
CA LYS A 237 24.08 -7.61 28.99
C LYS A 237 22.57 -7.35 29.09
N GLU A 238 22.16 -6.19 29.57
CA GLU A 238 20.72 -5.89 29.75
C GLU A 238 20.13 -5.16 28.53
N SER A 239 20.91 -4.26 27.97
CA SER A 239 20.47 -3.38 26.87
C SER A 239 21.46 -3.41 25.72
N ILE A 240 20.97 -3.24 24.50
CA ILE A 240 21.78 -3.23 23.27
C ILE A 240 21.27 -2.20 22.28
N VAL A 241 22.17 -1.58 21.53
CA VAL A 241 21.81 -0.75 20.37
C VAL A 241 21.74 -1.61 19.11
N LEU A 242 20.59 -1.65 18.46
CA LEU A 242 20.39 -2.22 17.15
C LEU A 242 20.30 -1.10 16.11
N ALA A 243 21.38 -0.89 15.38
CA ALA A 243 21.45 0.11 14.33
C ALA A 243 21.11 -0.52 12.98
N VAL A 244 20.23 0.12 12.20
CA VAL A 244 19.81 -0.37 10.88
C VAL A 244 20.01 0.72 9.83
N SER A 245 20.94 0.50 8.90
CA SER A 245 21.17 1.32 7.72
C SER A 245 20.50 0.69 6.51
N PHE A 246 19.27 1.13 6.20
CA PHE A 246 18.53 0.63 5.04
C PHE A 246 18.81 1.52 3.81
N SER A 247 18.33 2.76 3.80
CA SER A 247 18.51 3.69 2.67
C SER A 247 19.55 4.77 2.94
N TYR A 248 19.78 5.05 4.21
CA TYR A 248 20.72 6.06 4.70
C TYR A 248 21.73 5.41 5.64
N PRO A 249 22.97 5.95 5.71
CA PRO A 249 23.91 5.52 6.74
C PRO A 249 23.44 6.02 8.11
N VAL A 250 23.53 5.17 9.11
CA VAL A 250 23.44 5.57 10.51
C VAL A 250 24.74 6.26 10.91
N ASP A 251 24.64 7.32 11.71
CA ASP A 251 25.79 8.01 12.27
C ASP A 251 26.34 7.24 13.50
N GLU A 252 27.43 6.50 13.29
CA GLU A 252 28.06 5.66 14.32
C GLU A 252 28.62 6.51 15.47
N LYS A 253 29.12 7.72 15.19
CA LYS A 253 29.62 8.64 16.23
C LYS A 253 28.49 9.18 17.10
N ALA A 254 27.35 9.44 16.48
CA ALA A 254 26.15 9.84 17.21
C ALA A 254 25.64 8.74 18.13
N ILE A 255 25.73 7.47 17.71
CA ILE A 255 25.38 6.33 18.57
C ILE A 255 26.35 6.26 19.77
N GLU A 256 27.66 6.35 19.53
CA GLU A 256 28.67 6.32 20.60
C GLU A 256 28.47 7.43 21.62
N LEU A 257 28.05 8.63 21.17
CA LEU A 257 27.78 9.78 22.03
C LEU A 257 26.53 9.57 22.90
N CYS A 258 25.46 9.04 22.29
CA CYS A 258 24.16 8.90 22.99
C CYS A 258 24.07 7.60 23.82
N PHE A 259 24.78 6.54 23.43
CA PHE A 259 24.74 5.21 24.06
C PHE A 259 26.17 4.72 24.42
N PRO A 260 26.92 5.46 25.24
CA PRO A 260 28.31 5.12 25.57
C PRO A 260 28.35 3.77 26.29
N LYS A 261 29.34 2.93 25.94
CA LYS A 261 29.59 1.60 26.56
C LYS A 261 28.45 0.59 26.40
N MET A 262 27.47 0.84 25.54
CA MET A 262 26.42 -0.11 25.22
C MET A 262 26.89 -1.01 24.05
N PRO A 263 26.65 -2.33 24.11
CA PRO A 263 26.90 -3.20 22.97
C PRO A 263 26.08 -2.78 21.76
N GLN A 264 26.61 -2.99 20.56
CA GLN A 264 25.99 -2.52 19.33
C GLN A 264 25.99 -3.62 18.28
N ILE A 265 24.87 -3.79 17.63
CA ILE A 265 24.77 -4.52 16.36
C ILE A 265 24.35 -3.55 15.28
N HIS A 266 25.03 -3.60 14.16
CA HIS A 266 24.72 -2.78 13.01
C HIS A 266 24.39 -3.68 11.81
N LEU A 267 23.13 -3.61 11.37
CA LEU A 267 22.62 -4.23 10.16
C LEU A 267 22.67 -3.20 9.02
N LYS A 268 23.43 -3.48 7.98
CA LYS A 268 23.65 -2.53 6.87
C LYS A 268 23.28 -3.19 5.55
N LEU A 269 22.51 -2.52 4.71
CA LEU A 269 22.45 -2.87 3.29
C LEU A 269 23.74 -2.38 2.60
N ARG A 270 24.25 -3.20 1.68
CA ARG A 270 25.49 -2.92 0.96
C ARG A 270 25.35 -1.66 0.10
N GLU A 271 24.24 -1.58 -0.64
CA GLU A 271 23.94 -0.46 -1.50
C GLU A 271 22.90 0.46 -0.85
N LYS A 272 23.37 1.53 -0.19
CA LYS A 272 22.50 2.56 0.36
C LYS A 272 22.12 3.55 -0.73
N ARG A 273 20.90 3.40 -1.28
CA ARG A 273 20.32 4.29 -2.27
C ARG A 273 18.99 4.83 -1.77
N PHE A 274 18.65 6.06 -2.13
CA PHE A 274 17.40 6.71 -1.74
C PHE A 274 16.15 5.99 -2.27
N ASP A 275 16.31 5.20 -3.32
CA ASP A 275 15.23 4.51 -4.04
C ASP A 275 15.21 2.99 -3.86
N ASN A 276 16.00 2.44 -2.92
CA ASN A 276 16.08 1.00 -2.67
C ASN A 276 14.89 0.41 -1.91
N HIS A 277 13.91 1.24 -1.55
CA HIS A 277 12.75 0.88 -0.73
C HIS A 277 11.49 0.53 -1.53
N TRP A 278 11.47 0.72 -2.86
CA TRP A 278 10.25 0.59 -3.67
C TRP A 278 9.69 -0.84 -3.81
N SER A 279 10.35 -1.85 -3.29
CA SER A 279 9.88 -3.23 -3.30
C SER A 279 9.23 -3.63 -1.98
N SER A 280 7.93 -3.89 -2.00
CA SER A 280 7.18 -4.41 -0.84
C SER A 280 7.69 -5.79 -0.41
N LYS A 281 8.06 -6.65 -1.38
CA LYS A 281 8.61 -7.98 -1.10
C LYS A 281 9.97 -7.88 -0.40
N LYS A 282 10.87 -7.02 -0.86
CA LYS A 282 12.16 -6.74 -0.19
C LYS A 282 11.95 -6.23 1.23
N GLN A 283 11.05 -5.25 1.41
CA GLN A 283 10.76 -4.70 2.74
C GLN A 283 10.24 -5.78 3.70
N SER A 284 9.31 -6.64 3.25
CA SER A 284 8.76 -7.71 4.08
C SER A 284 9.81 -8.75 4.47
N ARG A 285 10.68 -9.13 3.54
CA ARG A 285 11.79 -10.06 3.81
C ARG A 285 12.79 -9.48 4.81
N LEU A 286 13.21 -8.22 4.60
CA LEU A 286 14.15 -7.56 5.51
C LEU A 286 13.53 -7.24 6.88
N ALA A 287 12.20 -7.03 6.95
CA ALA A 287 11.50 -6.95 8.23
C ALA A 287 11.56 -8.29 8.97
N TYR A 288 11.37 -9.41 8.27
CA TYR A 288 11.55 -10.73 8.86
C TYR A 288 12.99 -10.95 9.37
N ASP A 289 14.01 -10.60 8.57
CA ASP A 289 15.42 -10.71 8.97
C ASP A 289 15.72 -9.87 10.23
N LEU A 290 15.11 -8.66 10.34
CA LEU A 290 15.23 -7.83 11.54
C LEU A 290 14.61 -8.51 12.77
N ILE A 291 13.40 -9.08 12.62
CA ILE A 291 12.72 -9.76 13.74
C ILE A 291 13.48 -11.00 14.20
N GLU A 292 14.07 -11.77 13.28
CA GLU A 292 14.93 -12.89 13.63
C GLU A 292 16.17 -12.42 14.42
N GLU A 293 16.77 -11.28 14.04
CA GLU A 293 17.87 -10.72 14.81
C GLU A 293 17.43 -10.29 16.22
N VAL A 294 16.23 -9.66 16.35
CA VAL A 294 15.66 -9.30 17.67
C VAL A 294 15.44 -10.53 18.54
N LYS A 295 14.95 -11.64 17.97
CA LYS A 295 14.79 -12.91 18.71
C LYS A 295 16.13 -13.47 19.17
N ASN A 296 17.15 -13.46 18.31
CA ASN A 296 18.50 -13.89 18.68
C ASN A 296 19.04 -13.07 19.86
N LEU A 297 18.84 -11.74 19.83
CA LEU A 297 19.22 -10.87 20.94
C LEU A 297 18.49 -11.19 22.23
N MET A 298 17.19 -11.50 22.15
CA MET A 298 16.40 -11.93 23.30
C MET A 298 16.93 -13.25 23.89
N GLU A 299 17.29 -14.22 23.05
CA GLU A 299 17.90 -15.48 23.47
C GLU A 299 19.28 -15.28 24.10
N GLU A 300 20.04 -14.28 23.66
CA GLU A 300 21.31 -13.87 24.27
C GLU A 300 21.13 -13.13 25.63
N GLY A 301 19.88 -12.82 26.00
CA GLY A 301 19.50 -12.22 27.29
C GLY A 301 19.25 -10.71 27.25
N TYR A 302 19.25 -10.07 26.07
CA TYR A 302 18.90 -8.65 25.95
C TYR A 302 17.40 -8.44 26.00
N ASN A 303 16.94 -7.62 26.96
CA ASN A 303 15.52 -7.34 27.19
C ASN A 303 15.10 -5.90 26.85
N ASP A 304 16.06 -5.01 26.58
CA ASP A 304 15.84 -3.61 26.21
C ASP A 304 16.66 -3.27 24.94
N ILE A 305 15.97 -3.11 23.82
CA ILE A 305 16.60 -2.83 22.52
C ILE A 305 16.42 -1.35 22.18
N HIS A 306 17.56 -0.68 21.94
CA HIS A 306 17.59 0.69 21.45
C HIS A 306 17.73 0.67 19.92
N LEU A 307 16.62 0.82 19.21
CA LEU A 307 16.60 0.79 17.74
C LEU A 307 16.90 2.17 17.17
N VAL A 308 17.96 2.22 16.36
CA VAL A 308 18.34 3.35 15.52
C VAL A 308 18.12 2.98 14.06
N LEU A 309 17.10 3.49 13.42
CA LEU A 309 16.69 3.11 12.07
C LEU A 309 16.85 4.27 11.09
N ALA A 310 17.66 4.07 10.04
CA ALA A 310 17.87 5.03 8.94
C ALA A 310 17.21 4.50 7.66
N SER A 311 15.93 4.83 7.46
CA SER A 311 15.10 4.32 6.37
C SER A 311 14.04 5.33 5.92
N GLN A 312 13.34 5.01 4.82
CA GLN A 312 12.10 5.67 4.42
C GLN A 312 10.93 5.26 5.31
N ASN A 313 9.83 6.02 5.19
CA ASN A 313 8.64 5.82 6.02
C ASN A 313 7.97 4.47 5.79
N SER A 314 7.85 4.01 4.55
CA SER A 314 7.26 2.70 4.24
C SER A 314 8.02 1.54 4.88
N VAL A 315 9.36 1.63 4.92
CA VAL A 315 10.22 0.62 5.56
C VAL A 315 10.06 0.64 7.07
N ALA A 316 10.09 1.84 7.68
CA ALA A 316 9.87 1.97 9.12
C ALA A 316 8.50 1.44 9.54
N PHE A 317 7.46 1.76 8.78
CA PHE A 317 6.12 1.20 8.96
C PHE A 317 6.12 -0.34 8.90
N LYS A 318 6.76 -0.90 7.85
CA LYS A 318 6.80 -2.35 7.65
C LYS A 318 7.54 -3.08 8.75
N PHE A 319 8.59 -2.48 9.28
CA PHE A 319 9.34 -3.02 10.42
C PHE A 319 8.51 -2.98 11.70
N GLY A 320 7.76 -1.87 11.92
CA GLY A 320 6.82 -1.78 13.03
C GLY A 320 5.70 -2.80 12.94
N GLN A 321 5.13 -3.02 11.73
CA GLN A 321 4.08 -4.01 11.49
C GLN A 321 4.54 -5.46 11.80
N ALA A 322 5.83 -5.74 11.61
CA ALA A 322 6.38 -7.06 11.91
C ALA A 322 6.70 -7.26 13.40
N TYR A 323 6.63 -6.20 14.23
CA TYR A 323 7.04 -6.23 15.63
C TYR A 323 5.89 -6.64 16.55
N ASP A 324 5.85 -7.91 16.96
CA ASP A 324 4.85 -8.42 17.91
C ASP A 324 5.31 -8.24 19.37
N ARG A 325 4.73 -7.28 20.08
CA ARG A 325 5.04 -6.99 21.50
C ARG A 325 4.82 -8.16 22.45
N ARG A 326 3.96 -9.11 22.09
CA ARG A 326 3.61 -10.25 22.97
C ARG A 326 4.77 -11.23 23.09
N ASN A 327 5.62 -11.28 22.08
CA ASN A 327 6.69 -12.30 21.95
C ASN A 327 8.09 -11.70 21.83
N LEU A 328 8.21 -10.37 21.79
CA LEU A 328 9.47 -9.67 21.57
C LEU A 328 9.83 -8.78 22.77
N PRO A 329 11.12 -8.44 22.99
CA PRO A 329 11.57 -7.66 24.12
C PRO A 329 11.08 -6.22 24.07
N HIS A 330 11.38 -5.44 25.11
CA HIS A 330 11.18 -4.00 25.12
C HIS A 330 12.02 -3.34 24.01
N ILE A 331 11.41 -2.39 23.28
CA ILE A 331 12.12 -1.65 22.21
C ILE A 331 11.85 -0.16 22.32
N THR A 332 12.90 0.64 22.10
CA THR A 332 12.79 2.09 21.96
C THR A 332 13.33 2.51 20.61
N ILE A 333 12.48 3.11 19.75
CA ILE A 333 12.84 3.60 18.43
C ILE A 333 13.23 5.07 18.54
N TYR A 334 14.50 5.39 18.24
CA TYR A 334 15.05 6.74 18.42
C TYR A 334 14.91 7.61 17.18
N GLN A 335 14.64 8.91 17.44
CA GLN A 335 14.64 9.95 16.41
C GLN A 335 16.04 10.54 16.27
N TYR A 336 16.53 10.59 15.02
CA TYR A 336 17.77 11.30 14.69
C TYR A 336 17.49 12.77 14.39
N GLU A 337 18.25 13.68 15.04
CA GLU A 337 18.18 15.12 14.85
C GLU A 337 19.60 15.67 14.67
N LYS A 338 20.01 15.87 13.41
CA LYS A 338 21.38 16.19 13.00
C LYS A 338 21.97 17.40 13.72
N ASP A 339 21.19 18.45 13.89
CA ASP A 339 21.69 19.75 14.43
C ASP A 339 21.43 19.89 15.95
N ASN A 340 20.97 18.81 16.60
CA ASN A 340 20.76 18.77 18.03
C ASN A 340 22.08 18.41 18.76
N LYS A 341 22.31 18.99 19.94
CA LYS A 341 23.45 18.62 20.80
C LYS A 341 23.45 17.13 21.16
N ILE A 342 22.27 16.55 21.30
CA ILE A 342 22.04 15.13 21.49
C ILE A 342 21.45 14.60 20.18
N PRO A 343 22.22 13.89 19.34
CA PRO A 343 21.74 13.45 18.03
C PRO A 343 20.53 12.54 18.06
N TYR A 344 20.34 11.79 19.15
CA TYR A 344 19.16 10.95 19.41
C TYR A 344 18.48 11.41 20.69
N PRO A 345 17.78 12.57 20.70
CA PRO A 345 17.33 13.21 21.94
C PRO A 345 16.16 12.48 22.60
N TRP A 346 15.37 11.76 21.82
CA TRP A 346 14.20 11.03 22.29
C TRP A 346 13.88 9.83 21.38
N GLY A 347 13.09 8.89 21.92
CA GLY A 347 12.54 7.77 21.19
C GLY A 347 11.12 7.43 21.65
N ILE A 348 10.44 6.60 20.89
CA ILE A 348 9.17 5.97 21.27
C ILE A 348 9.48 4.60 21.85
N SER A 349 9.07 4.41 23.08
CA SER A 349 9.29 3.19 23.86
C SER A 349 8.03 2.32 23.79
N ILE A 350 8.19 1.09 23.35
CA ILE A 350 7.16 0.07 23.24
C ILE A 350 7.57 -1.06 24.19
N THR A 351 6.72 -1.37 25.13
CA THR A 351 6.97 -2.40 26.13
C THR A 351 6.06 -3.62 25.94
N ASN A 352 6.55 -4.79 26.31
CA ASN A 352 5.80 -6.04 26.32
C ASN A 352 4.85 -6.20 27.53
N LEU A 353 4.79 -5.21 28.42
CA LEU A 353 3.88 -5.25 29.57
C LEU A 353 2.42 -5.15 29.11
N PRO A 354 1.51 -5.97 29.66
CA PRO A 354 0.10 -5.90 29.34
C PRO A 354 -0.48 -4.50 29.61
N HIS A 355 -1.27 -3.99 28.66
CA HIS A 355 -1.94 -2.68 28.76
C HIS A 355 -1.02 -1.45 28.87
N ALA A 356 0.27 -1.61 28.66
CA ALA A 356 1.16 -0.47 28.61
C ALA A 356 1.08 0.23 27.24
N GLU A 357 0.82 1.53 27.28
CA GLU A 357 0.81 2.36 26.07
C GLU A 357 2.24 2.77 25.68
N PRO A 358 2.51 2.93 24.38
CA PRO A 358 3.76 3.54 23.91
C PRO A 358 4.00 4.89 24.56
N SER A 359 5.26 5.16 24.92
CA SER A 359 5.63 6.37 25.65
C SER A 359 6.90 7.03 25.10
N ILE A 360 7.11 8.31 25.40
CA ILE A 360 8.33 9.01 25.03
C ILE A 360 9.42 8.76 26.07
N ARG A 361 10.54 8.18 25.62
CA ARG A 361 11.79 8.03 26.37
C ARG A 361 12.77 9.10 25.92
N LEU A 362 13.27 9.88 26.85
CA LEU A 362 14.35 10.86 26.59
C LEU A 362 15.70 10.16 26.76
N THR A 363 16.67 10.55 25.93
CA THR A 363 18.05 10.07 26.10
C THR A 363 18.70 10.79 27.28
N GLU A 364 19.20 10.01 28.24
CA GLU A 364 19.95 10.54 29.35
C GLU A 364 21.34 10.97 28.86
N PHE A 365 21.62 12.25 28.96
CA PHE A 365 22.92 12.80 28.61
C PHE A 365 23.80 12.91 29.86
N ASN A 366 24.87 12.16 29.90
CA ASN A 366 25.82 12.26 31.00
C ASN A 366 26.66 13.54 30.84
N ASP A 367 26.45 14.50 31.74
CA ASP A 367 27.14 15.83 31.72
C ASP A 367 28.67 15.70 31.85
N ASP A 368 29.20 14.55 32.27
CA ASP A 368 30.63 14.29 32.40
C ASP A 368 31.39 14.27 31.07
N LEU A 369 30.69 14.15 29.92
CA LEU A 369 31.27 14.18 28.56
C LEU A 369 31.45 15.61 28.03
N LYS A 370 31.00 16.64 28.73
CA LYS A 370 31.17 18.06 28.33
C LYS A 370 32.61 18.55 28.29
N GLN A 371 33.58 17.80 28.84
CA GLN A 371 34.99 18.19 28.89
C GLN A 371 35.85 17.58 27.77
N ALA A 372 35.27 16.77 26.87
CA ALA A 372 36.03 16.04 25.85
C ALA A 372 35.73 16.43 24.38
N VAL A 373 34.96 17.52 24.16
CA VAL A 373 34.69 18.05 22.79
C VAL A 373 35.19 19.48 22.67
#